data_2fd46585d78c5ea540a199465a2991b1
#
_entry.id   2fd46585d78c5ea540a199465a2991b1
#
_cell.length_a   1.000
_cell.length_b   1.000
_cell.length_c   1.000
_cell.angle_alpha   90.00
_cell.angle_beta   90.00
_cell.angle_gamma   90.00
#
_symmetry.space_group_name_H-M   'P 1'
#
loop_
_entity.id
_entity.type
_entity.pdbx_description
1 polymer ?
#
loop_
_entity_poly.entity_id
_entity_poly.type
_entity_poly.pdbx_seq_one_letter_code
_entity_poly.pdbx_strand_id
1 'polypeptide(L)'
;IGRTDTGSFLTGPYLMTPKTNGMVVVWELDKPMKSTITYGTSDADKKTLEVPVEEGEKFKGENMHMYRARLTDLTPGTTYTYKVETEDGQTVEGHFRTLPENSNEIRFVVVSDSHRFETATKVSDVIAQFDPDFILHTGDMVEGTGSQKDQFPYWFQNVGSFLHNVPVIYNSGNHDYGVYFDEYVTKVQKEQYKSNETGRNVAFDCGPVHFDMLDSNPWSLF
;
A
#
# COMPACT_ATOMS: atom_id res chain seq x y z
N ILE A 1 5.48 23.62 3.79
CA ILE A 1 4.67 23.05 4.89
C ILE A 1 5.53 21.96 5.50
N GLY A 2 5.94 22.15 6.77
CA GLY A 2 6.89 21.29 7.42
C GLY A 2 6.33 19.88 7.59
N ARG A 3 7.21 18.90 7.37
CA ARG A 3 7.00 17.49 7.70
C ARG A 3 6.52 17.41 9.16
N THR A 4 5.35 16.87 9.40
CA THR A 4 4.97 16.49 10.77
C THR A 4 5.97 15.42 11.20
N ASP A 5 6.58 15.61 12.36
CA ASP A 5 7.52 14.64 12.93
C ASP A 5 6.73 13.35 13.23
N THR A 6 6.75 12.42 12.29
CA THR A 6 6.10 11.11 12.40
C THR A 6 7.03 10.07 13.06
N GLY A 7 8.08 10.54 13.74
CA GLY A 7 9.11 9.68 14.30
C GLY A 7 9.92 8.98 13.22
N SER A 8 10.17 7.68 13.39
CA SER A 8 10.96 6.86 12.47
C SER A 8 10.20 6.47 11.19
N PHE A 9 8.87 6.56 11.15
CA PHE A 9 8.09 6.24 9.96
C PHE A 9 8.18 7.35 8.90
N LEU A 10 8.75 7.05 7.73
CA LEU A 10 8.72 7.93 6.57
C LEU A 10 7.44 7.76 5.77
N THR A 11 6.95 6.52 5.69
CA THR A 11 5.76 6.15 4.91
C THR A 11 5.05 5.00 5.58
N GLY A 12 3.74 5.03 5.57
CA GLY A 12 2.89 3.93 6.03
C GLY A 12 2.74 3.80 7.54
N PRO A 13 2.32 2.62 8.02
CA PRO A 13 1.95 1.43 7.24
C PRO A 13 0.81 1.68 6.24
N TYR A 14 0.89 1.03 5.09
CA TYR A 14 -0.18 0.99 4.11
C TYR A 14 -0.42 -0.44 3.61
N LEU A 15 -1.63 -0.68 3.15
CA LEU A 15 -2.13 -2.00 2.80
C LEU A 15 -2.11 -2.19 1.29
N MET A 16 -1.61 -3.33 0.84
CA MET A 16 -1.50 -3.67 -0.58
C MET A 16 -1.96 -5.10 -0.87
N THR A 17 -2.32 -5.31 -2.11
CA THR A 17 -2.57 -6.64 -2.69
C THR A 17 -3.50 -7.49 -1.85
N PRO A 18 -4.74 -7.00 -1.58
CA PRO A 18 -5.71 -7.76 -0.82
C PRO A 18 -6.05 -9.06 -1.55
N LYS A 19 -6.13 -10.16 -0.79
CA LYS A 19 -6.54 -11.50 -1.25
C LYS A 19 -7.58 -12.07 -0.30
N THR A 20 -8.20 -13.17 -0.68
CA THR A 20 -9.10 -13.91 0.22
C THR A 20 -8.36 -14.48 1.44
N ASN A 21 -7.08 -14.80 1.28
CA ASN A 21 -6.26 -15.46 2.31
C ASN A 21 -4.95 -14.71 2.62
N GLY A 22 -4.81 -13.45 2.22
CA GLY A 22 -3.58 -12.70 2.42
C GLY A 22 -3.72 -11.19 2.30
N MET A 23 -2.71 -10.51 2.83
CA MET A 23 -2.54 -9.05 2.78
C MET A 23 -1.06 -8.72 2.88
N VAL A 24 -0.60 -7.68 2.20
CA VAL A 24 0.73 -7.14 2.43
C VAL A 24 0.61 -5.80 3.14
N VAL A 25 1.32 -5.67 4.26
CA VAL A 25 1.44 -4.42 5.01
C VAL A 25 2.84 -3.87 4.76
N VAL A 26 2.93 -2.64 4.26
CA VAL A 26 4.18 -2.02 3.83
C VAL A 26 4.44 -0.74 4.61
N TRP A 27 5.70 -0.51 5.00
CA TRP A 27 6.13 0.76 5.58
C TRP A 27 7.59 1.05 5.24
N GLU A 28 7.98 2.31 5.36
CA GLU A 28 9.36 2.77 5.23
C GLU A 28 9.80 3.47 6.51
N LEU A 29 11.02 3.17 6.97
CA LEU A 29 11.64 3.84 8.11
C LEU A 29 12.80 4.74 7.65
N ASP A 30 13.14 5.74 8.46
CA ASP A 30 14.23 6.68 8.20
C ASP A 30 15.62 6.02 8.25
N LYS A 31 15.73 4.92 8.99
CA LYS A 31 16.94 4.11 9.14
C LYS A 31 16.57 2.64 9.35
N PRO A 32 17.49 1.70 9.06
CA PRO A 32 17.23 0.29 9.32
C PRO A 32 17.20 0.05 10.83
N MET A 33 16.15 -0.60 11.30
CA MET A 33 15.98 -1.01 12.69
C MET A 33 15.08 -2.23 12.78
N LYS A 34 15.07 -2.90 13.92
CA LYS A 34 14.13 -3.98 14.18
C LYS A 34 12.70 -3.46 14.13
N SER A 35 11.84 -4.15 13.41
CA SER A 35 10.42 -3.83 13.33
C SER A 35 9.58 -5.11 13.35
N THR A 36 8.44 -5.05 14.03
CA THR A 36 7.53 -6.18 14.18
C THR A 36 6.11 -5.77 13.78
N ILE A 37 5.34 -6.76 13.32
CA ILE A 37 3.90 -6.62 13.14
C ILE A 37 3.18 -7.66 13.98
N THR A 38 2.21 -7.23 14.78
CA THR A 38 1.29 -8.10 15.51
C THR A 38 -0.09 -7.96 14.90
N TYR A 39 -0.73 -9.07 14.55
CA TYR A 39 -2.03 -9.07 13.88
C TYR A 39 -2.91 -10.24 14.34
N GLY A 40 -4.22 -10.09 14.28
CA GLY A 40 -5.19 -11.10 14.66
C GLY A 40 -6.64 -10.62 14.58
N THR A 41 -7.59 -11.54 14.77
CA THR A 41 -9.03 -11.22 14.81
C THR A 41 -9.49 -10.91 16.23
N SER A 42 -8.75 -11.36 17.22
CA SER A 42 -8.98 -11.14 18.65
C SER A 42 -7.65 -11.13 19.40
N ASP A 43 -7.65 -10.75 20.66
CA ASP A 43 -6.43 -10.79 21.48
C ASP A 43 -5.90 -12.21 21.72
N ALA A 44 -6.77 -13.21 21.60
CA ALA A 44 -6.41 -14.61 21.84
C ALA A 44 -5.68 -15.28 20.66
N ASP A 45 -5.84 -14.76 19.45
CA ASP A 45 -5.29 -15.34 18.21
C ASP A 45 -4.19 -14.49 17.56
N LYS A 46 -3.72 -13.46 18.25
CA LYS A 46 -2.65 -12.59 17.76
C LYS A 46 -1.37 -13.33 17.47
N LYS A 47 -0.83 -13.06 16.30
CA LYS A 47 0.49 -13.53 15.85
C LYS A 47 1.43 -12.33 15.71
N THR A 48 2.68 -12.52 16.07
CA THR A 48 3.72 -11.49 15.91
C THR A 48 4.81 -12.00 14.97
N LEU A 49 5.15 -11.19 13.99
CA LEU A 49 6.24 -11.44 13.03
C LEU A 49 7.28 -10.33 13.16
N GLU A 50 8.55 -10.72 13.19
CA GLU A 50 9.65 -9.78 12.92
C GLU A 50 9.78 -9.61 11.41
N VAL A 51 9.77 -8.38 10.93
CA VAL A 51 9.84 -8.08 9.51
C VAL A 51 11.24 -7.55 9.20
N PRO A 52 12.02 -8.24 8.36
CA PRO A 52 13.34 -7.77 7.99
C PRO A 52 13.25 -6.53 7.11
N VAL A 53 14.26 -5.67 7.20
CA VAL A 53 14.44 -4.58 6.27
C VAL A 53 14.78 -5.13 4.88
N GLU A 54 14.12 -4.60 3.87
CA GLU A 54 14.45 -4.81 2.47
C GLU A 54 15.09 -3.50 1.96
N GLU A 55 16.37 -3.57 1.61
CA GLU A 55 17.06 -2.43 1.02
C GLU A 55 16.45 -2.12 -0.35
N GLY A 56 15.92 -0.93 -0.52
CA GLY A 56 15.42 -0.45 -1.79
C GLY A 56 16.54 -0.13 -2.77
N GLU A 57 16.22 -0.01 -4.06
CA GLU A 57 17.18 0.42 -5.06
C GLU A 57 17.73 1.80 -4.70
N LYS A 58 19.06 1.92 -4.75
CA LYS A 58 19.77 3.19 -4.51
C LYS A 58 19.60 4.08 -5.73
N PHE A 59 18.86 5.14 -5.60
CA PHE A 59 18.83 6.20 -6.58
C PHE A 59 19.62 7.41 -6.06
N LYS A 60 20.65 7.83 -6.78
CA LYS A 60 21.53 8.95 -6.41
C LYS A 60 22.18 8.82 -5.01
N GLY A 61 22.47 7.59 -4.56
CA GLY A 61 23.13 7.32 -3.29
C GLY A 61 22.23 7.34 -2.05
N GLU A 62 20.91 7.44 -2.24
CA GLU A 62 19.94 7.36 -1.15
C GLU A 62 19.53 5.91 -0.88
N ASN A 63 19.43 5.55 0.40
CA ASN A 63 18.94 4.24 0.84
C ASN A 63 17.47 4.33 1.21
N MET A 64 16.67 3.37 0.77
CA MET A 64 15.32 3.16 1.24
C MET A 64 15.31 1.95 2.19
N HIS A 65 14.64 2.09 3.32
CA HIS A 65 14.52 1.01 4.30
C HIS A 65 13.07 0.55 4.34
N MET A 66 12.74 -0.32 3.39
CA MET A 66 11.39 -0.84 3.20
C MET A 66 11.14 -2.07 4.05
N TYR A 67 9.94 -2.18 4.57
CA TYR A 67 9.46 -3.36 5.30
C TYR A 67 8.17 -3.83 4.65
N ARG A 68 8.07 -5.13 4.37
CA ARG A 68 6.94 -5.74 3.69
C ARG A 68 6.50 -7.00 4.42
N ALA A 69 5.50 -6.86 5.28
CA ALA A 69 4.90 -7.99 5.98
C ALA A 69 3.90 -8.70 5.06
N ARG A 70 4.25 -9.88 4.59
CA ARG A 70 3.42 -10.73 3.75
C ARG A 70 2.60 -11.65 4.64
N LEU A 71 1.37 -11.25 4.94
CA LEU A 71 0.46 -12.02 5.78
C LEU A 71 -0.27 -13.05 4.93
N THR A 72 -0.15 -14.31 5.30
CA THR A 72 -0.73 -15.47 4.60
C THR A 72 -1.61 -16.30 5.53
N ASP A 73 -2.34 -17.25 4.95
CA ASP A 73 -3.19 -18.18 5.69
C ASP A 73 -4.26 -17.47 6.53
N LEU A 74 -4.76 -16.36 5.99
CA LEU A 74 -5.84 -15.60 6.59
C LEU A 74 -7.19 -16.19 6.19
N THR A 75 -8.19 -15.96 7.02
CA THR A 75 -9.57 -16.38 6.75
C THR A 75 -10.25 -15.38 5.80
N PRO A 76 -10.94 -15.85 4.74
CA PRO A 76 -11.67 -14.98 3.82
C PRO A 76 -12.74 -14.13 4.49
N GLY A 77 -12.96 -12.92 3.97
CA GLY A 77 -14.02 -12.01 4.41
C GLY A 77 -13.94 -11.58 5.88
N THR A 78 -12.75 -11.66 6.47
CA THR A 78 -12.53 -11.49 7.90
C THR A 78 -11.76 -10.23 8.19
N THR A 79 -12.17 -9.49 9.21
CA THR A 79 -11.46 -8.28 9.69
C THR A 79 -10.37 -8.67 10.68
N TYR A 80 -9.17 -8.16 10.42
CA TYR A 80 -7.98 -8.28 11.26
C TYR A 80 -7.58 -6.90 11.78
N THR A 81 -7.19 -6.81 13.04
CA THR A 81 -6.46 -5.67 13.56
C THR A 81 -4.96 -5.95 13.45
N TYR A 82 -4.16 -4.91 13.29
CA TYR A 82 -2.71 -5.03 13.33
C TYR A 82 -2.06 -3.85 14.05
N LYS A 83 -0.85 -4.09 14.55
CA LYS A 83 0.03 -3.08 15.12
C LYS A 83 1.44 -3.31 14.59
N VAL A 84 2.02 -2.29 13.98
CA VAL A 84 3.44 -2.24 13.65
C VAL A 84 4.17 -1.53 14.79
N GLU A 85 5.29 -2.09 15.21
CA GLU A 85 6.12 -1.54 16.29
C GLU A 85 7.59 -1.57 15.87
N THR A 86 8.29 -0.49 16.13
CA THR A 86 9.71 -0.30 15.84
C THR A 86 10.54 -0.39 17.12
N GLU A 87 11.84 -0.69 16.98
CA GLU A 87 12.78 -0.85 18.11
C GLU A 87 12.86 0.39 19.00
N ASP A 88 12.66 1.58 18.46
CA ASP A 88 12.63 2.85 19.19
C ASP A 88 11.28 3.15 19.85
N GLY A 89 10.35 2.19 19.82
CA GLY A 89 9.06 2.26 20.52
C GLY A 89 7.96 3.02 19.79
N GLN A 90 8.17 3.40 18.50
CA GLN A 90 7.10 3.96 17.69
C GLN A 90 6.11 2.87 17.30
N THR A 91 4.82 3.22 17.30
CA THR A 91 3.75 2.28 16.96
C THR A 91 2.74 2.92 16.02
N VAL A 92 2.26 2.13 15.06
CA VAL A 92 1.10 2.49 14.23
C VAL A 92 0.15 1.30 14.22
N GLU A 93 -1.12 1.57 14.45
CA GLU A 93 -2.19 0.58 14.47
C GLU A 93 -3.15 0.79 13.30
N GLY A 94 -3.77 -0.30 12.87
CA GLY A 94 -4.78 -0.29 11.84
C GLY A 94 -5.58 -1.59 11.83
N HIS A 95 -6.46 -1.67 10.85
CA HIS A 95 -7.20 -2.88 10.57
C HIS A 95 -7.32 -3.08 9.05
N PHE A 96 -7.63 -4.29 8.65
CA PHE A 96 -7.96 -4.60 7.26
C PHE A 96 -8.96 -5.74 7.20
N ARG A 97 -9.62 -5.86 6.06
CA ARG A 97 -10.49 -6.97 5.75
C ARG A 97 -9.94 -7.75 4.57
N THR A 98 -9.86 -9.06 4.70
CA THR A 98 -9.55 -9.95 3.58
C THR A 98 -10.69 -9.97 2.58
N LEU A 99 -10.41 -10.17 1.30
CA LEU A 99 -11.46 -10.27 0.29
C LEU A 99 -12.38 -11.45 0.59
N PRO A 100 -13.70 -11.30 0.37
CA PRO A 100 -14.62 -12.40 0.55
C PRO A 100 -14.47 -13.43 -0.58
N GLU A 101 -14.61 -14.70 -0.27
CA GLU A 101 -14.54 -15.79 -1.27
C GLU A 101 -15.84 -15.95 -2.08
N ASN A 102 -16.97 -15.80 -1.43
CA ASN A 102 -18.29 -16.08 -2.00
C ASN A 102 -19.29 -14.93 -1.78
N SER A 103 -18.87 -13.69 -1.97
CA SER A 103 -19.77 -12.55 -1.86
C SER A 103 -20.36 -12.20 -3.23
N ASN A 104 -21.64 -11.86 -3.22
CA ASN A 104 -22.34 -11.27 -4.37
C ASN A 104 -22.28 -9.72 -4.33
N GLU A 105 -21.67 -9.14 -3.30
CA GLU A 105 -21.53 -7.71 -3.12
C GLU A 105 -20.05 -7.40 -2.90
N ILE A 106 -19.54 -6.45 -3.68
CA ILE A 106 -18.19 -5.91 -3.60
C ILE A 106 -18.31 -4.41 -3.55
N ARG A 107 -17.64 -3.78 -2.59
CA ARG A 107 -17.60 -2.32 -2.46
C ARG A 107 -16.19 -1.83 -2.71
N PHE A 108 -15.99 -1.06 -3.75
CA PHE A 108 -14.70 -0.47 -4.06
C PHE A 108 -14.84 0.98 -4.52
N VAL A 109 -13.76 1.72 -4.42
CA VAL A 109 -13.65 3.10 -4.88
C VAL A 109 -12.59 3.18 -5.96
N VAL A 110 -12.83 3.97 -7.00
CA VAL A 110 -11.86 4.28 -8.04
C VAL A 110 -11.45 5.73 -7.89
N VAL A 111 -10.14 5.98 -7.84
CA VAL A 111 -9.55 7.31 -7.78
C VAL A 111 -8.41 7.44 -8.78
N SER A 112 -8.15 8.64 -9.24
CA SER A 112 -7.07 8.98 -10.17
C SER A 112 -6.56 10.38 -9.92
N ASP A 113 -5.41 10.73 -10.50
CA ASP A 113 -4.91 12.10 -10.60
C ASP A 113 -4.91 12.85 -9.25
N SER A 114 -4.61 12.11 -8.20
CA SER A 114 -4.60 12.67 -6.85
C SER A 114 -3.40 13.60 -6.60
N HIS A 115 -2.30 13.38 -7.30
CA HIS A 115 -1.08 14.15 -7.23
C HIS A 115 -0.68 14.45 -5.77
N ARG A 116 -0.07 15.61 -5.53
CA ARG A 116 0.30 16.10 -4.20
C ARG A 116 -0.66 17.15 -3.66
N PHE A 117 -1.87 17.23 -4.19
CA PHE A 117 -2.79 18.28 -3.82
C PHE A 117 -3.38 18.06 -2.42
N GLU A 118 -3.56 19.14 -1.67
CA GLU A 118 -4.27 19.12 -0.38
C GLU A 118 -5.70 18.59 -0.51
N THR A 119 -6.29 18.66 -1.70
CA THR A 119 -7.59 18.06 -2.00
C THR A 119 -7.60 16.55 -1.84
N ALA A 120 -6.44 15.87 -2.02
CA ALA A 120 -6.31 14.44 -1.78
C ALA A 120 -6.67 14.05 -0.33
N THR A 121 -6.33 14.90 0.65
CA THR A 121 -6.72 14.69 2.05
C THR A 121 -8.25 14.69 2.21
N LYS A 122 -8.95 15.65 1.61
CA LYS A 122 -10.42 15.72 1.69
C LYS A 122 -11.09 14.53 1.02
N VAL A 123 -10.57 14.11 -0.13
CA VAL A 123 -11.05 12.91 -0.83
C VAL A 123 -10.79 11.67 0.01
N SER A 124 -9.63 11.57 0.62
CA SER A 124 -9.27 10.48 1.54
C SER A 124 -10.24 10.37 2.72
N ASP A 125 -10.62 11.50 3.33
CA ASP A 125 -11.59 11.54 4.43
C ASP A 125 -12.98 11.05 3.99
N VAL A 126 -13.38 11.37 2.76
CA VAL A 126 -14.65 10.88 2.21
C VAL A 126 -14.57 9.39 1.91
N ILE A 127 -13.50 8.91 1.29
CA ILE A 127 -13.30 7.49 0.98
C ILE A 127 -13.37 6.64 2.24
N ALA A 128 -12.73 7.07 3.33
CA ALA A 128 -12.72 6.35 4.59
C ALA A 128 -14.13 6.14 5.16
N GLN A 129 -15.10 7.02 4.86
CA GLN A 129 -16.48 6.91 5.32
C GLN A 129 -17.30 5.84 4.57
N PHE A 130 -16.88 5.45 3.37
CA PHE A 130 -17.57 4.42 2.57
C PHE A 130 -17.21 2.98 2.98
N ASP A 131 -16.16 2.81 3.78
CA ASP A 131 -15.67 1.49 4.21
C ASP A 131 -15.56 0.49 3.04
N PRO A 132 -14.78 0.83 1.98
CA PRO A 132 -14.66 -0.03 0.81
C PRO A 132 -13.78 -1.26 1.12
N ASP A 133 -14.02 -2.36 0.41
CA ASP A 133 -13.17 -3.56 0.48
C ASP A 133 -11.76 -3.26 -0.05
N PHE A 134 -11.65 -2.37 -1.05
CA PHE A 134 -10.37 -1.87 -1.61
C PHE A 134 -10.57 -0.59 -2.42
N ILE A 135 -9.45 0.04 -2.74
CA ILE A 135 -9.37 1.20 -3.63
C ILE A 135 -8.57 0.82 -4.88
N LEU A 136 -9.07 1.21 -6.06
CA LEU A 136 -8.31 1.19 -7.31
C LEU A 136 -7.79 2.61 -7.58
N HIS A 137 -6.48 2.79 -7.58
CA HIS A 137 -5.84 4.04 -7.98
C HIS A 137 -5.33 3.89 -9.42
N THR A 138 -5.91 4.64 -10.34
CA THR A 138 -5.65 4.46 -11.78
C THR A 138 -4.52 5.33 -12.31
N GLY A 139 -3.70 5.87 -11.43
CA GLY A 139 -2.45 6.56 -11.79
C GLY A 139 -2.40 8.02 -11.37
N ASP A 140 -1.24 8.62 -11.61
CA ASP A 140 -0.86 9.98 -11.23
C ASP A 140 -1.04 10.26 -9.73
N MET A 141 -0.37 9.43 -8.92
CA MET A 141 -0.27 9.63 -7.47
C MET A 141 0.55 10.87 -7.14
N VAL A 142 1.57 11.16 -7.93
CA VAL A 142 2.55 12.21 -7.66
C VAL A 142 2.53 13.31 -8.72
N GLU A 143 2.90 14.53 -8.32
CA GLU A 143 2.94 15.70 -9.20
C GLU A 143 4.18 15.71 -10.11
N GLY A 144 5.29 15.22 -9.58
CA GLY A 144 6.59 15.23 -10.25
C GLY A 144 6.79 14.01 -11.13
N THR A 145 7.81 13.24 -10.80
CA THR A 145 8.07 11.94 -11.43
C THR A 145 8.31 10.87 -10.38
N GLY A 146 8.02 9.63 -10.72
CA GLY A 146 8.31 8.47 -9.86
C GLY A 146 9.80 8.27 -9.53
N SER A 147 10.67 9.12 -10.05
CA SER A 147 12.10 9.17 -9.73
C SER A 147 12.47 10.21 -8.66
N GLN A 148 11.49 10.92 -8.10
CA GLN A 148 11.71 11.93 -7.05
C GLN A 148 11.28 11.38 -5.69
N LYS A 149 12.26 11.23 -4.78
CA LYS A 149 12.08 10.57 -3.48
C LYS A 149 10.95 11.12 -2.63
N ASP A 150 10.84 12.43 -2.51
CA ASP A 150 9.91 13.06 -1.56
C ASP A 150 8.44 13.04 -2.02
N GLN A 151 8.17 12.63 -3.26
CA GLN A 151 6.83 12.67 -3.84
C GLN A 151 5.90 11.66 -3.16
N PHE A 152 6.32 10.40 -3.06
CA PHE A 152 5.51 9.33 -2.48
C PHE A 152 5.29 9.47 -0.98
N PRO A 153 6.30 9.72 -0.13
CA PRO A 153 6.08 9.98 1.29
C PRO A 153 5.10 11.12 1.54
N TYR A 154 5.17 12.19 0.74
CA TYR A 154 4.22 13.28 0.84
C TYR A 154 2.79 12.84 0.47
N TRP A 155 2.63 12.06 -0.61
CA TRP A 155 1.33 11.53 -1.02
C TRP A 155 0.74 10.65 0.08
N PHE A 156 1.48 9.69 0.60
CA PHE A 156 1.05 8.79 1.66
C PHE A 156 0.61 9.55 2.93
N GLN A 157 1.26 10.63 3.27
CA GLN A 157 0.86 11.49 4.39
C GLN A 157 -0.49 12.18 4.14
N ASN A 158 -0.78 12.58 2.92
CA ASN A 158 -2.04 13.26 2.57
C ASN A 158 -3.26 12.32 2.52
N VAL A 159 -3.05 11.04 2.28
CA VAL A 159 -4.14 10.04 2.21
C VAL A 159 -4.25 9.19 3.48
N GLY A 160 -3.76 9.69 4.59
CA GLY A 160 -3.69 8.98 5.87
C GLY A 160 -5.04 8.45 6.38
N SER A 161 -6.16 9.09 6.06
CA SER A 161 -7.48 8.72 6.58
C SER A 161 -7.92 7.29 6.21
N PHE A 162 -7.54 6.78 5.04
CA PHE A 162 -7.81 5.39 4.67
C PHE A 162 -6.58 4.48 4.72
N LEU A 163 -5.40 5.05 4.69
CA LEU A 163 -4.13 4.39 4.40
C LEU A 163 -3.87 3.13 5.25
N HIS A 164 -4.17 3.23 6.53
CA HIS A 164 -3.93 2.13 7.49
C HIS A 164 -5.03 1.07 7.51
N ASN A 165 -6.16 1.33 6.83
CA ASN A 165 -7.36 0.52 7.01
C ASN A 165 -7.94 -0.04 5.70
N VAL A 166 -7.66 0.58 4.57
CA VAL A 166 -8.18 0.16 3.26
C VAL A 166 -7.03 -0.14 2.31
N PRO A 167 -6.95 -1.35 1.74
CA PRO A 167 -5.90 -1.68 0.78
C PRO A 167 -6.12 -0.96 -0.55
N VAL A 168 -5.01 -0.57 -1.17
CA VAL A 168 -5.01 0.07 -2.48
C VAL A 168 -4.30 -0.82 -3.50
N ILE A 169 -4.91 -0.95 -4.67
CA ILE A 169 -4.31 -1.55 -5.85
C ILE A 169 -4.02 -0.40 -6.80
N TYR A 170 -2.77 -0.30 -7.22
CA TYR A 170 -2.30 0.86 -7.96
C TYR A 170 -2.03 0.52 -9.43
N ASN A 171 -2.40 1.44 -10.29
CA ASN A 171 -1.87 1.50 -11.64
C ASN A 171 -0.95 2.73 -11.78
N SER A 172 -0.07 2.74 -12.77
CA SER A 172 0.81 3.87 -13.03
C SER A 172 0.16 4.86 -14.00
N GLY A 173 0.15 6.12 -13.63
CA GLY A 173 0.00 7.22 -14.58
C GLY A 173 1.36 7.63 -15.17
N ASN A 174 1.37 8.63 -16.03
CA ASN A 174 2.62 9.09 -16.64
C ASN A 174 3.57 9.79 -15.66
N HIS A 175 3.07 10.33 -14.54
CA HIS A 175 3.87 10.93 -13.48
C HIS A 175 4.52 9.89 -12.55
N ASP A 176 3.97 8.68 -12.46
CA ASP A 176 4.42 7.68 -11.48
C ASP A 176 5.67 6.91 -11.91
N TYR A 177 6.05 6.95 -13.20
CA TYR A 177 7.17 6.18 -13.71
C TYR A 177 8.48 6.55 -13.01
N GLY A 178 9.13 5.55 -12.43
CA GLY A 178 10.43 5.68 -11.80
C GLY A 178 10.68 4.70 -10.67
N VAL A 179 11.92 4.66 -10.21
CA VAL A 179 12.42 3.71 -9.23
C VAL A 179 11.63 3.73 -7.91
N TYR A 180 11.14 4.88 -7.48
CA TYR A 180 10.39 4.97 -6.22
C TYR A 180 8.98 4.40 -6.35
N PHE A 181 8.31 4.55 -7.50
CA PHE A 181 7.05 3.85 -7.73
C PHE A 181 7.27 2.33 -7.68
N ASP A 182 8.37 1.87 -8.26
CA ASP A 182 8.69 0.45 -8.24
C ASP A 182 8.94 -0.05 -6.82
N GLU A 183 9.63 0.72 -5.98
CA GLU A 183 9.87 0.36 -4.57
C GLU A 183 8.61 0.37 -3.72
N TYR A 184 7.76 1.38 -3.87
CA TYR A 184 6.55 1.50 -3.06
C TYR A 184 5.41 0.61 -3.54
N VAL A 185 5.34 0.28 -4.84
CA VAL A 185 4.16 -0.33 -5.45
C VAL A 185 4.46 -1.59 -6.25
N THR A 186 5.17 -1.46 -7.38
CA THR A 186 5.17 -2.53 -8.39
C THR A 186 5.88 -3.79 -7.93
N LYS A 187 6.90 -3.71 -7.08
CA LYS A 187 7.56 -4.89 -6.50
C LYS A 187 6.58 -5.78 -5.77
N VAL A 188 5.73 -5.19 -4.92
CA VAL A 188 4.72 -5.94 -4.16
C VAL A 188 3.65 -6.51 -5.09
N GLN A 189 3.14 -5.72 -6.01
CA GLN A 189 2.11 -6.16 -6.94
C GLN A 189 2.60 -7.31 -7.83
N LYS A 190 3.82 -7.21 -8.35
CA LYS A 190 4.45 -8.24 -9.15
C LYS A 190 4.61 -9.58 -8.43
N GLU A 191 4.92 -9.55 -7.15
CA GLU A 191 5.05 -10.76 -6.33
C GLU A 191 3.71 -11.42 -6.02
N GLN A 192 2.67 -10.62 -5.83
CA GLN A 192 1.44 -11.07 -5.21
C GLN A 192 0.31 -11.33 -6.22
N TYR A 193 0.32 -10.66 -7.35
CA TYR A 193 -0.70 -10.76 -8.37
C TYR A 193 -0.16 -11.35 -9.67
N LYS A 194 -1.06 -11.87 -10.50
CA LYS A 194 -0.72 -12.14 -11.88
C LYS A 194 -0.43 -10.81 -12.58
N SER A 195 0.80 -10.61 -13.02
CA SER A 195 1.27 -9.35 -13.58
C SER A 195 2.20 -9.56 -14.75
N ASN A 196 2.42 -8.49 -15.53
CA ASN A 196 3.50 -8.43 -16.48
C ASN A 196 4.87 -8.27 -15.78
N GLU A 197 5.96 -8.26 -16.54
CA GLU A 197 7.33 -8.17 -16.02
C GLU A 197 7.58 -6.90 -15.20
N THR A 198 6.85 -5.81 -15.49
CA THR A 198 7.01 -4.54 -14.79
C THR A 198 6.21 -4.45 -13.49
N GLY A 199 5.18 -5.30 -13.30
CA GLY A 199 4.24 -5.20 -12.18
C GLY A 199 3.22 -4.06 -12.31
N ARG A 200 3.14 -3.40 -13.48
CA ARG A 200 2.22 -2.30 -13.75
C ARG A 200 0.89 -2.76 -14.34
N ASN A 201 0.88 -3.90 -15.05
CA ASN A 201 -0.35 -4.57 -15.42
C ASN A 201 -0.59 -5.69 -14.42
N VAL A 202 -1.68 -5.64 -13.70
CA VAL A 202 -2.01 -6.63 -12.69
C VAL A 202 -3.45 -7.11 -12.85
N ALA A 203 -3.67 -8.38 -12.55
CA ALA A 203 -5.00 -8.98 -12.55
C ALA A 203 -5.28 -9.68 -11.23
N PHE A 204 -6.51 -9.56 -10.75
CA PHE A 204 -6.97 -10.21 -9.53
C PHE A 204 -8.47 -10.47 -9.56
N ASP A 205 -8.91 -11.41 -8.74
CA ASP A 205 -10.32 -11.75 -8.59
C ASP A 205 -10.84 -11.26 -7.23
N CYS A 206 -12.08 -10.76 -7.21
CA CYS A 206 -12.80 -10.49 -5.99
C CYS A 206 -14.26 -10.93 -6.17
N GLY A 207 -14.69 -11.95 -5.44
CA GLY A 207 -16.00 -12.58 -5.62
C GLY A 207 -16.22 -12.99 -7.08
N PRO A 208 -17.35 -12.61 -7.71
CA PRO A 208 -17.65 -12.98 -9.10
C PRO A 208 -16.97 -12.06 -10.15
N VAL A 209 -16.16 -11.09 -9.75
CA VAL A 209 -15.59 -10.08 -10.64
C VAL A 209 -14.10 -10.32 -10.81
N HIS A 210 -13.67 -10.33 -12.08
CA HIS A 210 -12.27 -10.28 -12.48
C HIS A 210 -11.88 -8.85 -12.81
N PHE A 211 -10.77 -8.39 -12.24
CA PHE A 211 -10.23 -7.05 -12.44
C PHE A 211 -8.92 -7.13 -13.24
N ASP A 212 -8.86 -6.41 -14.34
CA ASP A 212 -7.63 -6.16 -15.09
C ASP A 212 -7.27 -4.67 -14.96
N MET A 213 -6.15 -4.40 -14.31
CA MET A 213 -5.56 -3.06 -14.21
C MET A 213 -4.47 -2.94 -15.26
N LEU A 214 -4.73 -2.14 -16.30
CA LEU A 214 -3.84 -2.03 -17.47
C LEU A 214 -3.16 -0.66 -17.48
N ASP A 215 -1.84 -0.67 -17.59
CA ASP A 215 -1.04 0.51 -17.86
C ASP A 215 -1.14 0.87 -19.35
N SER A 216 -1.82 1.96 -19.65
CA SER A 216 -2.03 2.45 -21.01
C SER A 216 -0.98 3.47 -21.48
N ASN A 217 0.05 3.72 -20.67
CA ASN A 217 1.11 4.65 -21.08
C ASN A 217 1.96 4.07 -22.22
N PRO A 218 2.26 4.85 -23.25
CA PRO A 218 3.04 4.36 -24.40
C PRO A 218 4.45 3.88 -24.02
N TRP A 219 4.99 4.33 -22.91
CA TRP A 219 6.30 3.92 -22.40
C TRP A 219 6.33 2.51 -21.80
N SER A 220 5.16 1.92 -21.53
CA SER A 220 5.05 0.53 -21.04
C SER A 220 5.11 -0.51 -22.17
N LEU A 221 5.13 -0.07 -23.41
CA LEU A 221 5.12 -0.94 -24.60
C LEU A 221 6.52 -1.21 -25.16
N PHE A 222 7.59 -0.66 -24.55
CA PHE A 222 8.98 -0.79 -25.02
C PHE A 222 9.90 -1.31 -23.93
#